data_e2dbc2591e87d23a73819cf83b99543d
#
_entry.id   e2dbc2591e87d23a73819cf83b99543d
#
_cell.length_a   1.000
_cell.length_b   1.000
_cell.length_c   1.000
_cell.angle_alpha   90.00
_cell.angle_beta   90.00
_cell.angle_gamma   90.00
#
_symmetry.space_group_name_H-M   'P 1'
#
loop_
_entity.id
_entity.type
_entity.pdbx_description
1 polymer ?
#
loop_
_entity_poly.entity_id
_entity_poly.type
_entity_poly.pdbx_seq_one_letter_code
_entity_poly.pdbx_strand_id
1 'polypeptide(L)'
;MASSSMANTFTLPRFTFNNNNNSSPTLSSSSFSISKISTFSTPSPIINASSSTSRSFTFPRAMSSSSSPSSSSSSSSFGSRLEETIKNTLSQNPVVVYSKSWCSYCSEVKSLFKKLGVQPLVIELDELGPQGPQLQKLLERITGQYTVPNVFIGGNHIGGCTDTLKLYRKGELETLLSEAVAKNKGS
;
A
#
# COMPACT_ATOMS: atom_id res chain seq x y z
N MET A 1 37.83 -24.43 -49.44
CA MET A 1 37.63 -24.36 -48.00
C MET A 1 36.20 -23.84 -47.79
N ALA A 2 35.29 -24.74 -47.42
CA ALA A 2 33.86 -24.45 -47.34
C ALA A 2 33.50 -24.14 -45.89
N SER A 3 32.96 -22.94 -45.62
CA SER A 3 32.45 -22.53 -44.31
C SER A 3 30.95 -22.88 -44.23
N SER A 4 30.61 -23.84 -43.39
CA SER A 4 29.24 -24.22 -43.06
C SER A 4 28.65 -23.20 -42.04
N SER A 5 27.60 -22.51 -42.49
CA SER A 5 26.74 -21.68 -41.61
C SER A 5 25.63 -22.55 -41.02
N MET A 6 25.63 -22.77 -39.71
CA MET A 6 24.54 -23.43 -39.01
C MET A 6 23.51 -22.39 -38.55
N ALA A 7 22.34 -22.41 -39.18
CA ALA A 7 21.18 -21.64 -38.75
C ALA A 7 20.47 -22.39 -37.62
N ASN A 8 20.46 -21.79 -36.40
CA ASN A 8 19.73 -22.30 -35.24
C ASN A 8 18.30 -21.75 -35.28
N THR A 9 17.34 -22.57 -35.73
CA THR A 9 15.91 -22.25 -35.70
C THR A 9 15.37 -22.52 -34.29
N PHE A 10 15.16 -21.47 -33.53
CA PHE A 10 14.41 -21.55 -32.25
C PHE A 10 12.90 -21.62 -32.54
N THR A 11 12.33 -22.81 -32.38
CA THR A 11 10.89 -23.03 -32.43
C THR A 11 10.27 -22.64 -31.09
N LEU A 12 9.45 -21.57 -31.07
CA LEU A 12 8.67 -21.15 -29.89
C LEU A 12 7.47 -22.09 -29.70
N PRO A 13 7.16 -22.52 -28.47
CA PRO A 13 5.95 -23.30 -28.21
C PRO A 13 4.71 -22.41 -28.34
N ARG A 14 3.79 -22.83 -29.22
CA ARG A 14 2.43 -22.26 -29.31
C ARG A 14 1.63 -22.66 -28.09
N PHE A 15 1.31 -21.69 -27.23
CA PHE A 15 0.28 -21.87 -26.20
C PHE A 15 -1.10 -21.74 -26.84
N THR A 16 -1.82 -22.85 -26.94
CA THR A 16 -3.25 -22.86 -27.30
C THR A 16 -4.06 -22.53 -26.05
N PHE A 17 -4.73 -21.38 -26.05
CA PHE A 17 -5.75 -21.06 -25.05
C PHE A 17 -6.98 -21.91 -25.32
N ASN A 18 -7.26 -22.88 -24.44
CA ASN A 18 -8.51 -23.63 -24.44
C ASN A 18 -9.56 -22.81 -23.67
N ASN A 19 -10.44 -22.15 -24.42
CA ASN A 19 -11.54 -21.33 -23.91
C ASN A 19 -12.82 -22.18 -23.89
N ASN A 20 -12.99 -22.97 -22.82
CA ASN A 20 -14.24 -23.70 -22.56
C ASN A 20 -14.67 -23.44 -21.12
N ASN A 21 -15.46 -22.39 -20.90
CA ASN A 21 -16.39 -22.31 -19.78
C ASN A 21 -17.59 -21.47 -20.18
N ASN A 22 -18.49 -22.16 -20.91
CA ASN A 22 -19.85 -21.71 -21.14
C ASN A 22 -20.73 -22.29 -20.00
N SER A 23 -20.94 -21.54 -18.94
CA SER A 23 -21.92 -21.87 -17.90
C SER A 23 -22.68 -20.61 -17.56
N SER A 24 -23.83 -20.46 -18.17
CA SER A 24 -24.82 -19.45 -17.84
C SER A 24 -25.45 -19.80 -16.49
N PRO A 25 -25.45 -18.90 -15.49
CA PRO A 25 -26.31 -19.07 -14.33
C PRO A 25 -27.71 -18.54 -14.64
N THR A 26 -28.68 -19.43 -14.53
CA THR A 26 -30.11 -19.16 -14.51
C THR A 26 -30.47 -18.18 -13.39
N LEU A 27 -31.13 -17.08 -13.76
CA LEU A 27 -31.74 -16.12 -12.85
C LEU A 27 -32.91 -16.78 -12.12
N SER A 28 -32.77 -17.06 -10.84
CA SER A 28 -33.88 -17.29 -9.95
C SER A 28 -34.23 -15.97 -9.24
N SER A 29 -35.37 -15.43 -9.62
CA SER A 29 -36.03 -14.29 -9.02
C SER A 29 -36.59 -14.64 -7.66
N SER A 30 -35.92 -14.22 -6.58
CA SER A 30 -36.51 -14.18 -5.24
C SER A 30 -36.87 -12.74 -4.88
N SER A 31 -38.20 -12.55 -4.85
CA SER A 31 -38.88 -11.36 -4.38
C SER A 31 -38.62 -11.14 -2.89
N PHE A 32 -37.89 -10.09 -2.54
CA PHE A 32 -37.78 -9.65 -1.14
C PHE A 32 -38.79 -8.52 -0.89
N SER A 33 -39.74 -8.86 0.00
CA SER A 33 -40.73 -7.94 0.54
C SER A 33 -40.10 -6.83 1.34
N ILE A 34 -40.51 -5.61 1.00
CA ILE A 34 -40.14 -4.37 1.72
C ILE A 34 -40.93 -4.34 3.02
N SER A 35 -40.26 -4.53 4.16
CA SER A 35 -40.81 -4.30 5.50
C SER A 35 -40.41 -2.91 6.00
N LYS A 36 -41.41 -2.17 6.32
CA LYS A 36 -41.57 -0.86 6.96
C LYS A 36 -40.38 -0.35 7.81
N ILE A 37 -39.95 0.83 7.43
CA ILE A 37 -39.02 1.69 8.19
C ILE A 37 -39.77 2.25 9.41
N SER A 38 -39.37 1.89 10.60
CA SER A 38 -39.81 2.54 11.84
C SER A 38 -38.88 3.72 12.11
N THR A 39 -39.45 4.88 12.11
CA THR A 39 -38.86 6.15 12.53
C THR A 39 -38.64 6.14 14.05
N PHE A 40 -37.41 6.09 14.50
CA PHE A 40 -37.07 6.39 15.88
C PHE A 40 -36.57 7.83 16.00
N SER A 41 -37.44 8.65 16.59
CA SER A 41 -37.12 9.98 17.09
C SER A 41 -36.21 9.87 18.31
N THR A 42 -35.05 10.47 18.28
CA THR A 42 -34.19 10.65 19.46
C THR A 42 -34.50 12.00 20.11
N PRO A 43 -34.82 12.05 21.40
CA PRO A 43 -34.82 13.30 22.14
C PRO A 43 -33.40 13.62 22.66
N SER A 44 -32.95 14.83 22.41
CA SER A 44 -31.73 15.41 22.98
C SER A 44 -31.92 15.70 24.46
N PRO A 45 -30.97 15.38 25.34
CA PRO A 45 -30.96 15.96 26.69
C PRO A 45 -30.21 17.30 26.69
N ILE A 46 -30.95 18.33 27.01
CA ILE A 46 -30.44 19.61 27.45
C ILE A 46 -29.86 19.39 28.86
N ILE A 47 -28.58 19.62 29.06
CA ILE A 47 -28.01 19.79 30.40
C ILE A 47 -27.45 21.17 30.51
N ASN A 48 -28.08 21.85 31.46
CA ASN A 48 -27.93 23.21 31.87
C ASN A 48 -26.62 23.42 32.64
N ALA A 49 -26.15 24.65 32.59
CA ALA A 49 -24.95 25.20 33.20
C ALA A 49 -24.93 25.15 34.72
N SER A 50 -23.76 25.28 35.24
CA SER A 50 -23.31 26.03 36.42
C SER A 50 -22.41 25.18 37.33
N SER A 51 -21.15 25.47 37.44
CA SER A 51 -20.61 26.39 38.43
C SER A 51 -19.08 26.34 38.44
N SER A 52 -18.54 27.50 38.34
CA SER A 52 -17.17 27.91 38.60
C SER A 52 -16.70 27.49 39.99
N THR A 53 -15.55 26.78 40.07
CA THR A 53 -14.72 26.86 41.29
C THR A 53 -13.26 26.84 40.86
N SER A 54 -12.69 28.01 40.75
CA SER A 54 -11.27 28.29 40.65
C SER A 54 -10.56 27.85 41.93
N ARG A 55 -9.78 26.80 41.86
CA ARG A 55 -8.76 26.49 42.87
C ARG A 55 -7.39 26.70 42.23
N SER A 56 -6.81 27.85 42.60
CA SER A 56 -5.41 28.17 42.36
C SER A 56 -4.54 27.27 43.24
N PHE A 57 -3.82 26.34 42.58
CA PHE A 57 -2.72 25.63 43.24
C PHE A 57 -1.42 26.34 42.88
N THR A 58 -0.88 27.07 43.86
CA THR A 58 0.48 27.59 43.87
C THR A 58 1.45 26.43 44.07
N PHE A 59 2.24 26.08 43.03
CA PHE A 59 3.37 25.16 43.18
C PHE A 59 4.63 25.97 43.51
N PRO A 60 5.44 25.56 44.52
CA PRO A 60 6.71 26.19 44.81
C PRO A 60 7.72 25.81 43.71
N ARG A 61 8.34 26.84 43.18
CA ARG A 61 9.44 26.78 42.20
C ARG A 61 10.70 26.26 42.93
N ALA A 62 11.05 24.98 42.70
CA ALA A 62 12.38 24.46 43.02
C ALA A 62 13.21 24.50 41.76
N MET A 63 14.23 25.33 41.73
CA MET A 63 15.31 25.30 40.74
C MET A 63 16.15 24.06 40.99
N SER A 64 16.15 23.15 40.01
CA SER A 64 17.20 22.13 39.89
C SER A 64 17.66 22.15 38.45
N SER A 65 18.79 22.75 38.22
CA SER A 65 19.58 22.64 37.01
C SER A 65 20.11 21.21 36.91
N SER A 66 19.50 20.41 36.05
CA SER A 66 20.10 19.15 35.61
C SER A 66 20.19 19.18 34.10
N SER A 67 21.43 19.25 33.63
CA SER A 67 21.87 19.13 32.27
C SER A 67 21.34 17.84 31.65
N SER A 68 20.39 17.94 30.72
CA SER A 68 19.96 16.83 29.88
C SER A 68 21.04 16.56 28.84
N PRO A 69 21.55 15.31 28.72
CA PRO A 69 22.43 14.95 27.60
C PRO A 69 21.63 14.99 26.32
N SER A 70 22.09 15.79 25.38
CA SER A 70 21.55 15.89 24.00
C SER A 70 21.76 14.57 23.26
N SER A 71 20.76 13.68 23.28
CA SER A 71 20.72 12.45 22.50
C SER A 71 20.07 12.65 21.12
N SER A 72 20.51 13.68 20.37
CA SER A 72 19.94 14.01 19.07
C SER A 72 20.67 13.42 17.86
N SER A 73 21.71 12.61 18.07
CA SER A 73 22.54 12.07 16.95
C SER A 73 22.16 10.66 16.48
N SER A 74 21.35 9.90 17.23
CA SER A 74 21.00 8.52 16.84
C SER A 74 19.76 8.41 15.94
N SER A 75 18.85 9.38 15.99
CA SER A 75 17.62 9.35 15.17
C SER A 75 17.84 9.70 13.69
N SER A 76 18.84 10.53 13.39
CA SER A 76 19.17 10.90 12.00
C SER A 76 19.83 9.74 11.23
N SER A 77 20.70 8.99 11.87
CA SER A 77 21.39 7.84 11.25
C SER A 77 20.41 6.67 10.98
N PHE A 78 19.43 6.47 11.85
CA PHE A 78 18.43 5.41 11.66
C PHE A 78 17.46 5.72 10.51
N GLY A 79 17.02 6.97 10.41
CA GLY A 79 16.18 7.42 9.29
C GLY A 79 16.85 7.26 7.93
N SER A 80 18.16 7.59 7.85
CA SER A 80 18.96 7.42 6.63
C SER A 80 19.08 5.96 6.20
N ARG A 81 19.25 5.03 7.13
CA ARG A 81 19.30 3.59 6.83
C ARG A 81 17.99 3.06 6.30
N LEU A 82 16.85 3.47 6.86
CA LEU A 82 15.54 3.07 6.36
C LEU A 82 15.27 3.62 4.97
N GLU A 83 15.68 4.86 4.71
CA GLU A 83 15.56 5.47 3.39
C GLU A 83 16.40 4.73 2.34
N GLU A 84 17.62 4.36 2.69
CA GLU A 84 18.48 3.53 1.84
C GLU A 84 17.86 2.15 1.60
N THR A 85 17.28 1.54 2.64
CA THR A 85 16.56 0.27 2.51
C THR A 85 15.39 0.38 1.52
N ILE A 86 14.60 1.45 1.59
CA ILE A 86 13.52 1.68 0.61
C ILE A 86 14.10 1.80 -0.80
N LYS A 87 15.11 2.65 -1.00
CA LYS A 87 15.73 2.86 -2.32
C LYS A 87 16.27 1.55 -2.91
N ASN A 88 16.97 0.77 -2.11
CA ASN A 88 17.49 -0.53 -2.52
C ASN A 88 16.37 -1.51 -2.87
N THR A 89 15.30 -1.56 -2.06
CA THR A 89 14.13 -2.40 -2.33
C THR A 89 13.46 -2.02 -3.65
N LEU A 90 13.28 -0.72 -3.90
CA LEU A 90 12.66 -0.21 -5.11
C LEU A 90 13.51 -0.43 -6.37
N SER A 91 14.84 -0.41 -6.23
CA SER A 91 15.74 -0.66 -7.36
C SER A 91 15.82 -2.14 -7.75
N GLN A 92 15.70 -3.03 -6.77
CA GLN A 92 15.80 -4.47 -6.97
C GLN A 92 14.50 -5.13 -7.44
N ASN A 93 13.37 -4.48 -7.19
CA ASN A 93 12.05 -5.06 -7.47
C ASN A 93 11.23 -4.17 -8.40
N PRO A 94 10.70 -4.73 -9.51
CA PRO A 94 9.91 -3.98 -10.48
C PRO A 94 8.60 -3.47 -9.91
N VAL A 95 8.01 -4.20 -8.96
CA VAL A 95 6.76 -3.82 -8.29
C VAL A 95 6.87 -4.06 -6.80
N VAL A 96 6.62 -3.02 -6.00
CA VAL A 96 6.66 -3.07 -4.54
C VAL A 96 5.35 -2.51 -3.98
N VAL A 97 4.76 -3.22 -3.02
CA VAL A 97 3.53 -2.82 -2.35
C VAL A 97 3.76 -2.81 -0.84
N TYR A 98 3.74 -1.63 -0.23
CA TYR A 98 3.69 -1.51 1.22
C TYR A 98 2.23 -1.66 1.67
N SER A 99 1.99 -2.59 2.58
CA SER A 99 0.68 -3.10 2.92
C SER A 99 0.52 -3.25 4.43
N LYS A 100 -0.69 -3.59 4.88
CA LYS A 100 -0.96 -4.15 6.21
C LYS A 100 -1.86 -5.37 6.04
N SER A 101 -1.61 -6.42 6.78
CA SER A 101 -2.25 -7.73 6.63
C SER A 101 -3.78 -7.67 6.75
N TRP A 102 -4.30 -6.82 7.62
CA TRP A 102 -5.73 -6.61 7.87
C TRP A 102 -6.43 -5.58 6.95
N CYS A 103 -5.70 -4.98 6.01
CA CYS A 103 -6.22 -3.92 5.14
C CYS A 103 -6.95 -4.50 3.91
N SER A 104 -8.26 -4.25 3.76
CA SER A 104 -9.07 -4.70 2.63
C SER A 104 -8.63 -4.08 1.29
N TYR A 105 -8.30 -2.79 1.26
CA TYR A 105 -7.77 -2.11 0.07
C TYR A 105 -6.43 -2.68 -0.39
N CYS A 106 -5.60 -3.11 0.55
CA CYS A 106 -4.35 -3.80 0.23
C CYS A 106 -4.62 -5.16 -0.42
N SER A 107 -5.59 -5.92 0.10
CA SER A 107 -6.00 -7.20 -0.47
C SER A 107 -6.54 -7.05 -1.89
N GLU A 108 -7.26 -5.97 -2.16
CA GLU A 108 -7.79 -5.66 -3.49
C GLU A 108 -6.65 -5.43 -4.50
N VAL A 109 -5.66 -4.62 -4.14
CA VAL A 109 -4.49 -4.37 -4.98
C VAL A 109 -3.66 -5.63 -5.20
N LYS A 110 -3.43 -6.43 -4.16
CA LYS A 110 -2.74 -7.73 -4.28
C LYS A 110 -3.47 -8.68 -5.22
N SER A 111 -4.80 -8.72 -5.13
CA SER A 111 -5.65 -9.53 -6.00
C SER A 111 -5.61 -9.05 -7.46
N LEU A 112 -5.55 -7.74 -7.68
CA LEU A 112 -5.41 -7.15 -9.01
C LEU A 112 -4.10 -7.58 -9.66
N PHE A 113 -2.96 -7.42 -8.98
CA PHE A 113 -1.65 -7.85 -9.51
C PHE A 113 -1.62 -9.36 -9.80
N LYS A 114 -2.24 -10.18 -8.94
CA LYS A 114 -2.37 -11.61 -9.18
C LYS A 114 -3.16 -11.92 -10.46
N LYS A 115 -4.26 -11.19 -10.72
CA LYS A 115 -5.04 -11.32 -11.97
C LYS A 115 -4.23 -10.95 -13.21
N LEU A 116 -3.33 -9.96 -13.09
CA LEU A 116 -2.43 -9.54 -14.16
C LEU A 116 -1.21 -10.46 -14.32
N GLY A 117 -1.10 -11.52 -13.52
CA GLY A 117 0.04 -12.45 -13.56
C GLY A 117 1.35 -11.85 -13.04
N VAL A 118 1.28 -10.72 -12.32
CA VAL A 118 2.44 -10.04 -11.74
C VAL A 118 2.56 -10.40 -10.26
N GLN A 119 3.78 -10.72 -9.84
CA GLN A 119 4.12 -11.01 -8.45
C GLN A 119 4.82 -9.77 -7.85
N PRO A 120 4.10 -8.90 -7.11
CA PRO A 120 4.74 -7.78 -6.43
C PRO A 120 5.51 -8.26 -5.19
N LEU A 121 6.56 -7.54 -4.82
CA LEU A 121 7.11 -7.66 -3.49
C LEU A 121 6.17 -6.96 -2.51
N VAL A 122 5.55 -7.71 -1.62
CA VAL A 122 4.63 -7.19 -0.60
C VAL A 122 5.36 -7.07 0.73
N ILE A 123 5.33 -5.89 1.35
CA ILE A 123 5.92 -5.61 2.65
C ILE A 123 4.80 -5.24 3.61
N GLU A 124 4.50 -6.15 4.54
CA GLU A 124 3.48 -5.96 5.56
C GLU A 124 4.04 -5.15 6.73
N LEU A 125 3.64 -3.88 6.82
CA LEU A 125 4.19 -2.94 7.82
C LEU A 125 3.84 -3.33 9.26
N ASP A 126 2.71 -3.96 9.48
CA ASP A 126 2.28 -4.44 10.79
C ASP A 126 3.10 -5.64 11.29
N GLU A 127 3.70 -6.41 10.39
CA GLU A 127 4.56 -7.55 10.72
C GLU A 127 6.01 -7.14 11.04
N LEU A 128 6.41 -5.91 10.70
CA LEU A 128 7.76 -5.40 10.96
C LEU A 128 7.97 -4.93 12.42
N GLY A 129 6.99 -5.11 13.29
CA GLY A 129 7.05 -4.69 14.69
C GLY A 129 7.35 -3.18 14.83
N PRO A 130 8.31 -2.76 15.66
CA PRO A 130 8.59 -1.33 15.90
C PRO A 130 9.08 -0.55 14.67
N GLN A 131 9.61 -1.24 13.65
CA GLN A 131 10.10 -0.61 12.42
C GLN A 131 8.95 -0.22 11.49
N GLY A 132 7.81 -0.91 11.54
CA GLY A 132 6.66 -0.65 10.68
C GLY A 132 6.14 0.78 10.72
N PRO A 133 5.80 1.33 11.89
CA PRO A 133 5.37 2.73 12.01
C PRO A 133 6.42 3.75 11.56
N GLN A 134 7.71 3.46 11.78
CA GLN A 134 8.81 4.31 11.35
C GLN A 134 8.94 4.32 9.83
N LEU A 135 8.83 3.14 9.20
CA LEU A 135 8.84 2.97 7.76
C LEU A 135 7.62 3.65 7.13
N GLN A 136 6.42 3.52 7.73
CA GLN A 136 5.21 4.20 7.27
C GLN A 136 5.36 5.73 7.30
N LYS A 137 5.91 6.29 8.39
CA LYS A 137 6.20 7.73 8.48
C LYS A 137 7.23 8.20 7.46
N LEU A 138 8.21 7.36 7.17
CA LEU A 138 9.21 7.66 6.13
C LEU A 138 8.59 7.64 4.73
N LEU A 139 7.73 6.67 4.44
CA LEU A 139 6.96 6.60 3.18
C LEU A 139 6.09 7.83 3.01
N GLU A 140 5.39 8.30 4.05
CA GLU A 140 4.64 9.55 4.03
C GLU A 140 5.53 10.75 3.65
N ARG A 141 6.72 10.84 4.23
CA ARG A 141 7.67 11.94 3.91
C ARG A 141 8.15 11.90 2.47
N ILE A 142 8.36 10.72 1.90
CA ILE A 142 8.87 10.55 0.53
C ILE A 142 7.75 10.70 -0.51
N THR A 143 6.56 10.18 -0.22
CA THR A 143 5.46 10.08 -1.19
C THR A 143 4.33 11.08 -0.98
N GLY A 144 4.26 11.69 0.21
CA GLY A 144 3.12 12.49 0.66
C GLY A 144 1.90 11.64 1.06
N GLN A 145 1.98 10.29 1.01
CA GLN A 145 0.89 9.39 1.31
C GLN A 145 1.15 8.62 2.61
N TYR A 146 0.33 8.84 3.62
CA TYR A 146 0.39 8.11 4.91
C TYR A 146 -0.32 6.76 4.86
N THR A 147 -1.33 6.61 4.00
CA THR A 147 -2.21 5.44 3.94
C THR A 147 -1.57 4.26 3.21
N VAL A 148 -2.05 3.04 3.52
CA VAL A 148 -1.75 1.83 2.78
C VAL A 148 -2.97 1.39 1.98
N PRO A 149 -2.80 0.71 0.83
CA PRO A 149 -1.55 0.32 0.19
C PRO A 149 -0.77 1.54 -0.35
N ASN A 150 0.56 1.45 -0.38
CA ASN A 150 1.44 2.42 -1.01
C ASN A 150 2.23 1.66 -2.09
N VAL A 151 1.96 1.96 -3.36
CA VAL A 151 2.36 1.15 -4.52
C VAL A 151 3.46 1.84 -5.31
N PHE A 152 4.50 1.06 -5.65
CA PHE A 152 5.60 1.50 -6.50
C PHE A 152 5.75 0.57 -7.69
N ILE A 153 5.95 1.13 -8.88
CA ILE A 153 6.21 0.40 -10.12
C ILE A 153 7.43 1.02 -10.80
N GLY A 154 8.45 0.21 -11.09
CA GLY A 154 9.71 0.66 -11.69
C GLY A 154 10.45 1.74 -10.88
N GLY A 155 10.31 1.72 -9.55
CA GLY A 155 10.85 2.70 -8.62
C GLY A 155 10.01 3.99 -8.47
N ASN A 156 8.96 4.18 -9.28
CA ASN A 156 8.09 5.35 -9.22
C ASN A 156 6.88 5.10 -8.31
N HIS A 157 6.53 6.07 -7.49
CA HIS A 157 5.33 6.03 -6.67
C HIS A 157 4.07 6.20 -7.52
N ILE A 158 3.15 5.23 -7.43
CA ILE A 158 1.90 5.22 -8.20
C ILE A 158 0.74 5.78 -7.39
N GLY A 159 0.77 5.60 -6.08
CA GLY A 159 -0.30 6.00 -5.17
C GLY A 159 -0.88 4.83 -4.39
N GLY A 160 -2.16 4.93 -4.07
CA GLY A 160 -2.90 3.94 -3.29
C GLY A 160 -3.75 3.00 -4.16
N CYS A 161 -4.72 2.34 -3.51
CA CYS A 161 -5.66 1.44 -4.17
C CYS A 161 -6.44 2.14 -5.29
N THR A 162 -7.02 3.30 -4.99
CA THR A 162 -7.83 4.06 -5.96
C THR A 162 -7.04 4.44 -7.20
N ASP A 163 -5.77 4.86 -7.03
CA ASP A 163 -4.93 5.30 -8.15
C ASP A 163 -4.50 4.11 -9.00
N THR A 164 -4.13 3.00 -8.36
CA THR A 164 -3.82 1.75 -9.05
C THR A 164 -5.00 1.23 -9.86
N LEU A 165 -6.22 1.26 -9.30
CA LEU A 165 -7.44 0.87 -10.01
C LEU A 165 -7.80 1.82 -11.15
N LYS A 166 -7.54 3.13 -11.02
CA LYS A 166 -7.74 4.10 -12.10
C LYS A 166 -6.80 3.79 -13.29
N LEU A 167 -5.52 3.54 -13.02
CA LEU A 167 -4.55 3.17 -14.05
C LEU A 167 -4.94 1.87 -14.75
N TYR A 168 -5.43 0.88 -14.00
CA TYR A 168 -5.91 -0.38 -14.58
C TYR A 168 -7.10 -0.15 -15.50
N ARG A 169 -8.11 0.64 -15.08
CA ARG A 169 -9.29 0.95 -15.91
C ARG A 169 -8.96 1.70 -17.19
N LYS A 170 -7.88 2.49 -17.17
CA LYS A 170 -7.37 3.21 -18.35
C LYS A 170 -6.50 2.33 -19.27
N GLY A 171 -6.11 1.14 -18.84
CA GLY A 171 -5.16 0.29 -19.56
C GLY A 171 -3.69 0.73 -19.45
N GLU A 172 -3.40 1.74 -18.64
CA GLU A 172 -2.05 2.30 -18.45
C GLU A 172 -1.20 1.43 -17.51
N LEU A 173 -1.85 0.68 -16.59
CA LEU A 173 -1.15 -0.13 -15.60
C LEU A 173 -0.29 -1.22 -16.22
N GLU A 174 -0.80 -1.91 -17.24
CA GLU A 174 -0.08 -3.01 -17.91
C GLU A 174 1.17 -2.50 -18.64
N THR A 175 1.10 -1.31 -19.23
CA THR A 175 2.24 -0.66 -19.87
C THR A 175 3.33 -0.36 -18.85
N LEU A 176 2.97 0.27 -17.71
CA LEU A 176 3.91 0.55 -16.62
C LEU A 176 4.56 -0.71 -16.05
N LEU A 177 3.78 -1.79 -15.92
CA LEU A 177 4.30 -3.08 -15.44
C LEU A 177 5.30 -3.70 -16.44
N SER A 178 5.00 -3.66 -17.73
CA SER A 178 5.90 -4.19 -18.76
C SER A 178 7.21 -3.42 -18.82
N GLU A 179 7.17 -2.09 -18.72
CA GLU A 179 8.35 -1.23 -18.67
C GLU A 179 9.20 -1.49 -17.43
N ALA A 180 8.56 -1.64 -16.26
CA ALA A 180 9.24 -1.90 -15.01
C ALA A 180 9.98 -3.25 -15.03
N VAL A 181 9.35 -4.29 -15.57
CA VAL A 181 9.96 -5.61 -15.71
C VAL A 181 11.11 -5.58 -16.72
N ALA A 182 10.98 -4.82 -17.81
CA ALA A 182 12.04 -4.67 -18.80
C ALA A 182 13.28 -3.99 -18.22
N LYS A 183 13.10 -2.92 -17.45
CA LYS A 183 14.20 -2.22 -16.76
C LYS A 183 14.96 -3.11 -15.78
N ASN A 184 14.24 -3.96 -15.05
CA ASN A 184 14.87 -4.82 -14.03
C ASN A 184 15.64 -6.01 -14.62
N LYS A 185 15.36 -6.40 -15.88
CA LYS A 185 16.11 -7.46 -16.58
C LYS A 185 17.40 -6.96 -17.23
N GLY A 186 17.57 -5.66 -17.38
CA GLY A 186 18.72 -5.04 -18.06
C GLY A 186 19.77 -4.46 -17.11
N SER A 187 19.65 -4.64 -15.79
CA SER A 187 20.56 -4.09 -14.78
C SER A 187 21.52 -5.12 -14.21
#